data_7f8e8c77be47b7b90ab26dbd84b0ef6b
#
_entry.id   7f8e8c77be47b7b90ab26dbd84b0ef6b
#
_cell.length_a   1.000
_cell.length_b   1.000
_cell.length_c   1.000
_cell.angle_alpha   90.00
_cell.angle_beta   90.00
_cell.angle_gamma   90.00
#
_symmetry.space_group_name_H-M   'P 1'
#
loop_
_entity.id
_entity.type
_entity.pdbx_description
1 polymer ?
#
loop_
_entity_poly.entity_id
_entity_poly.type
_entity_poly.pdbx_seq_one_letter_code
_entity_poly.pdbx_strand_id
1 'polypeptide(L)'
;MTCETPAAPTRFTLELIKGALNAARSEMEALIARAAMSPFIREKKDFFTAFLNRDGELVVSTSLTLAGNLVDAILEEYPAETMRPGDLYWFNDVYGTGGAVSHLPDMVFVMPVFHEGRLFAFAEAWGHLWDIGGSVPGSISPHAISVFQEGIMIPPVRVMREGVENKEVVRIFTRNSRFPDMLRGDLRAIMAACRLGAHRLTETVERHGVEVVEAAFEAMLAETEGALRAEIAARIPDGEYAFRDRIDSDAVTDRSYFVDLVLRKGGGALEMDFSASDRQADGPINFLMDDSVPKFMLGLWMCMDRPGIGMNGGFERAVERIVTRPGTLVAPRFPAPLGLRSHTMIRVTSALFGTLARATGGQASAAPSVYVLYYLRGRNADGTEPLCIEGLSVGFGARTFADGIDAVYYVAQENYPIEFAEMEFGVEIEAFGIHRDSGGAGRWRGGCGIVRDVRVLSDEARFGIRLDNCRQPAFGVHGGLAGAPGRVVVNPDGANPRDIATMGDGIRLEKGDLVRIITPGGGGWGNPADRPAEDVLADVLDGFVSKEAAAGDYGVELAGDRVDLEATLARRAAMARPSKMFHRGRYYDADEDRPDAFTASATAGKG
;
A
#
# COMPACT_ATOMS: atom_id res chain seq x y z
N MET A 1 -13.31 42.89 21.11
CA MET A 1 -12.54 42.72 19.88
C MET A 1 -13.28 41.67 19.07
N THR A 2 -13.96 42.09 18.00
CA THR A 2 -14.59 41.18 17.06
C THR A 2 -13.48 40.47 16.31
N CYS A 3 -13.35 39.16 16.53
CA CYS A 3 -12.45 38.31 15.76
C CYS A 3 -13.01 38.29 14.31
N GLU A 4 -12.49 39.15 13.45
CA GLU A 4 -12.77 39.05 12.02
C GLU A 4 -12.15 37.74 11.55
N THR A 5 -12.97 36.84 11.04
CA THR A 5 -12.52 35.63 10.36
C THR A 5 -11.58 36.06 9.23
N PRO A 6 -10.34 35.57 9.14
CA PRO A 6 -9.42 35.95 8.08
C PRO A 6 -10.11 35.77 6.73
N ALA A 7 -9.96 36.75 5.84
CA ALA A 7 -10.53 36.66 4.50
C ALA A 7 -9.92 35.43 3.79
N ALA A 8 -10.75 34.58 3.20
CA ALA A 8 -10.30 33.43 2.44
C ALA A 8 -9.25 33.88 1.39
N PRO A 9 -8.14 33.15 1.22
CA PRO A 9 -7.13 33.51 0.24
C PRO A 9 -7.74 33.56 -1.15
N THR A 10 -7.26 34.49 -2.00
CA THR A 10 -7.67 34.47 -3.40
C THR A 10 -7.25 33.16 -4.04
N ARG A 11 -7.97 32.68 -5.08
CA ARG A 11 -7.61 31.45 -5.79
C ARG A 11 -6.14 31.47 -6.26
N PHE A 12 -5.67 32.62 -6.72
CA PHE A 12 -4.27 32.78 -7.13
C PHE A 12 -3.29 32.58 -5.96
N THR A 13 -3.56 33.17 -4.81
CA THR A 13 -2.75 33.00 -3.60
C THR A 13 -2.75 31.55 -3.10
N LEU A 14 -3.92 30.89 -3.14
CA LEU A 14 -4.07 29.49 -2.78
C LEU A 14 -3.19 28.59 -3.66
N GLU A 15 -3.23 28.77 -4.99
CA GLU A 15 -2.41 27.98 -5.92
C GLU A 15 -0.90 28.24 -5.75
N LEU A 16 -0.50 29.47 -5.41
CA LEU A 16 0.90 29.78 -5.11
C LEU A 16 1.38 29.05 -3.84
N ILE A 17 0.58 29.06 -2.76
CA ILE A 17 0.91 28.37 -1.51
C ILE A 17 0.95 26.86 -1.76
N LYS A 18 -0.07 26.29 -2.42
CA LYS A 18 -0.11 24.87 -2.80
C LYS A 18 1.13 24.46 -3.61
N GLY A 19 1.53 25.29 -4.58
CA GLY A 19 2.75 25.08 -5.37
C GLY A 19 4.03 25.12 -4.53
N ALA A 20 4.14 26.09 -3.59
CA ALA A 20 5.29 26.23 -2.70
C ALA A 20 5.43 25.02 -1.75
N LEU A 21 4.31 24.54 -1.18
CA LEU A 21 4.30 23.35 -0.30
C LEU A 21 4.69 22.08 -1.06
N ASN A 22 4.17 21.87 -2.27
CA ASN A 22 4.55 20.72 -3.10
C ASN A 22 6.02 20.77 -3.51
N ALA A 23 6.56 21.95 -3.81
CA ALA A 23 7.99 22.12 -4.11
C ALA A 23 8.84 21.80 -2.88
N ALA A 24 8.47 22.32 -1.70
CA ALA A 24 9.16 22.05 -0.45
C ALA A 24 9.16 20.56 -0.12
N ARG A 25 8.01 19.85 -0.28
CA ARG A 25 7.90 18.42 -0.12
C ARG A 25 8.86 17.67 -1.06
N SER A 26 8.89 18.05 -2.33
CA SER A 26 9.79 17.44 -3.32
C SER A 26 11.27 17.67 -3.00
N GLU A 27 11.62 18.82 -2.40
CA GLU A 27 12.98 19.07 -1.91
C GLU A 27 13.34 18.19 -0.72
N MET A 28 12.39 17.94 0.22
CA MET A 28 12.57 17.00 1.33
C MET A 28 12.85 15.58 0.79
N GLU A 29 12.06 15.11 -0.15
CA GLU A 29 12.23 13.80 -0.78
C GLU A 29 13.58 13.67 -1.50
N ALA A 30 13.97 14.69 -2.26
CA ALA A 30 15.26 14.71 -2.95
C ALA A 30 16.43 14.69 -1.96
N LEU A 31 16.29 15.35 -0.81
CA LEU A 31 17.31 15.32 0.24
C LEU A 31 17.43 13.93 0.86
N ILE A 32 16.32 13.29 1.22
CA ILE A 32 16.31 11.92 1.76
C ILE A 32 16.96 10.97 0.76
N ALA A 33 16.51 10.95 -0.49
CA ALA A 33 17.00 10.05 -1.52
C ALA A 33 18.51 10.18 -1.78
N ARG A 34 19.09 11.40 -1.64
CA ARG A 34 20.52 11.62 -1.86
C ARG A 34 21.39 11.36 -0.63
N ALA A 35 20.85 11.56 0.57
CA ALA A 35 21.62 11.52 1.82
C ALA A 35 21.47 10.20 2.57
N ALA A 36 20.41 9.41 2.32
CA ALA A 36 20.21 8.11 2.94
C ALA A 36 21.27 7.10 2.50
N MET A 37 21.55 6.15 3.37
CA MET A 37 22.57 5.13 3.14
C MET A 37 21.98 3.76 2.80
N SER A 38 20.78 3.44 3.32
CA SER A 38 20.17 2.14 3.05
C SER A 38 19.60 2.02 1.64
N PRO A 39 19.68 0.83 1.04
CA PRO A 39 19.08 0.56 -0.27
C PRO A 39 17.58 0.82 -0.31
N PHE A 40 16.85 0.53 0.78
CA PHE A 40 15.40 0.74 0.85
C PHE A 40 15.02 2.20 0.67
N ILE A 41 15.68 3.10 1.37
CA ILE A 41 15.38 4.53 1.27
C ILE A 41 16.00 5.13 0.02
N ARG A 42 17.28 4.82 -0.27
CA ARG A 42 18.00 5.49 -1.35
C ARG A 42 17.55 5.03 -2.75
N GLU A 43 17.43 3.70 -2.95
CA GLU A 43 17.14 3.13 -4.27
C GLU A 43 15.64 2.84 -4.46
N LYS A 44 14.98 2.26 -3.44
CA LYS A 44 13.55 1.91 -3.53
C LYS A 44 12.60 3.07 -3.23
N LYS A 45 13.11 4.20 -2.69
CA LYS A 45 12.32 5.37 -2.32
C LYS A 45 11.22 5.07 -1.28
N ASP A 46 11.50 4.13 -0.35
CA ASP A 46 10.54 3.76 0.70
C ASP A 46 10.55 4.78 1.85
N PHE A 47 10.05 5.95 1.54
CA PHE A 47 9.89 7.06 2.48
C PHE A 47 8.71 7.94 2.07
N PHE A 48 8.31 8.79 3.01
CA PHE A 48 7.17 9.67 2.87
C PHE A 48 7.52 11.03 3.47
N THR A 49 6.94 12.11 2.94
CA THR A 49 7.06 13.45 3.49
C THR A 49 5.73 14.18 3.43
N ALA A 50 5.45 14.98 4.47
CA ALA A 50 4.19 15.69 4.57
C ALA A 50 4.31 17.01 5.34
N PHE A 51 3.28 17.85 5.13
CA PHE A 51 2.96 18.99 5.95
C PHE A 51 1.58 18.82 6.56
N LEU A 52 1.48 19.04 7.87
CA LEU A 52 0.24 18.96 8.61
C LEU A 52 -0.05 20.34 9.24
N ASN A 53 -1.33 20.64 9.41
CA ASN A 53 -1.73 21.84 10.15
C ASN A 53 -1.44 21.67 11.64
N ARG A 54 -1.71 22.70 12.44
CA ARG A 54 -1.47 22.67 13.89
C ARG A 54 -2.28 21.63 14.66
N ASP A 55 -3.37 21.18 14.08
CA ASP A 55 -4.28 20.19 14.65
C ASP A 55 -3.94 18.75 14.19
N GLY A 56 -2.82 18.58 13.44
CA GLY A 56 -2.34 17.28 12.96
C GLY A 56 -2.99 16.79 11.67
N GLU A 57 -3.87 17.57 11.04
CA GLU A 57 -4.49 17.16 9.79
C GLU A 57 -3.51 17.29 8.61
N LEU A 58 -3.48 16.29 7.77
CA LEU A 58 -2.61 16.20 6.61
C LEU A 58 -3.01 17.21 5.52
N VAL A 59 -2.17 18.18 5.22
CA VAL A 59 -2.44 19.24 4.22
C VAL A 59 -1.86 18.89 2.86
N VAL A 60 -0.60 18.48 2.82
CA VAL A 60 0.12 18.07 1.60
C VAL A 60 0.99 16.87 1.93
N SER A 61 0.96 15.85 1.08
CA SER A 61 1.73 14.62 1.27
C SER A 61 2.29 14.06 -0.02
N THR A 62 3.21 13.12 0.11
CA THR A 62 3.53 12.15 -0.94
C THR A 62 2.25 11.40 -1.35
N SER A 63 2.16 10.95 -2.59
CA SER A 63 0.94 10.54 -3.26
C SER A 63 0.11 9.41 -2.61
N LEU A 64 0.63 8.67 -1.63
CA LEU A 64 -0.10 7.58 -0.97
C LEU A 64 0.22 7.50 0.51
N THR A 65 -0.76 7.78 1.36
CA THR A 65 -0.66 7.59 2.81
C THR A 65 -1.14 6.19 3.19
N LEU A 66 -0.25 5.40 3.74
CA LEU A 66 -0.56 4.12 4.40
C LEU A 66 -0.34 4.22 5.92
N ALA A 67 -0.22 5.43 6.41
CA ALA A 67 -0.09 5.77 7.81
C ALA A 67 -1.40 6.37 8.34
N GLY A 68 -1.63 6.25 9.62
CA GLY A 68 -2.71 6.90 10.33
C GLY A 68 -2.37 8.35 10.71
N ASN A 69 -3.04 8.89 11.70
CA ASN A 69 -2.71 10.20 12.24
C ASN A 69 -1.37 10.15 12.98
N LEU A 70 -0.36 10.81 12.42
CA LEU A 70 1.03 10.75 12.88
C LEU A 70 1.35 11.73 14.01
N VAL A 71 0.47 12.65 14.32
CA VAL A 71 0.71 13.74 15.28
C VAL A 71 -0.03 13.53 16.60
N ASP A 72 -1.21 12.93 16.58
CA ASP A 72 -2.06 12.77 17.77
C ASP A 72 -1.32 12.06 18.91
N ALA A 73 -0.65 10.95 18.63
CA ALA A 73 0.12 10.21 19.63
C ALA A 73 1.28 11.03 20.22
N ILE A 74 1.83 11.98 19.46
CA ILE A 74 2.84 12.92 19.95
C ILE A 74 2.18 13.99 20.83
N LEU A 75 1.03 14.54 20.43
CA LEU A 75 0.30 15.56 21.19
C LEU A 75 -0.26 15.03 22.51
N GLU A 76 -0.63 13.75 22.57
CA GLU A 76 -1.06 13.08 23.81
C GLU A 76 0.08 13.03 24.86
N GLU A 77 1.31 12.71 24.43
CA GLU A 77 2.48 12.60 25.30
C GLU A 77 3.15 13.95 25.55
N TYR A 78 3.17 14.81 24.53
CA TYR A 78 3.78 16.14 24.52
C TYR A 78 2.77 17.19 24.06
N PRO A 79 1.92 17.74 24.96
CA PRO A 79 0.97 18.80 24.62
C PRO A 79 1.65 19.98 23.91
N ALA A 80 0.94 20.62 22.97
CA ALA A 80 1.48 21.66 22.08
C ALA A 80 2.19 22.81 22.82
N GLU A 81 1.70 23.19 24.02
CA GLU A 81 2.29 24.22 24.86
C GLU A 81 3.64 23.83 25.46
N THR A 82 3.98 22.55 25.48
CA THR A 82 5.27 22.01 25.93
C THR A 82 6.34 21.98 24.85
N MET A 83 5.92 22.10 23.59
CA MET A 83 6.80 22.07 22.43
C MET A 83 7.57 23.38 22.27
N ARG A 84 8.78 23.32 21.72
CA ARG A 84 9.66 24.47 21.49
C ARG A 84 10.22 24.44 20.06
N PRO A 85 10.57 25.60 19.49
CA PRO A 85 11.31 25.67 18.22
C PRO A 85 12.57 24.81 18.26
N GLY A 86 12.75 23.96 17.24
CA GLY A 86 13.89 23.05 17.14
C GLY A 86 13.68 21.70 17.84
N ASP A 87 12.54 21.46 18.49
CA ASP A 87 12.16 20.12 18.94
C ASP A 87 11.89 19.23 17.72
N LEU A 88 12.18 17.93 17.85
CA LEU A 88 11.84 16.90 16.87
C LEU A 88 11.47 15.63 17.64
N TYR A 89 10.37 15.03 17.24
CA TYR A 89 9.82 13.83 17.83
C TYR A 89 9.94 12.68 16.86
N TRP A 90 10.10 11.45 17.37
CA TRP A 90 10.11 10.24 16.57
C TRP A 90 9.39 9.09 17.27
N PHE A 91 8.91 8.11 16.52
CA PHE A 91 8.33 6.87 17.03
C PHE A 91 8.23 5.83 15.93
N ASN A 92 8.09 4.54 16.33
CA ASN A 92 7.69 3.43 15.47
C ASN A 92 6.79 2.42 16.20
N ASP A 93 6.36 2.71 17.43
CA ASP A 93 5.50 1.82 18.21
C ASP A 93 4.07 1.85 17.67
N VAL A 94 3.71 0.81 16.90
CA VAL A 94 2.38 0.66 16.29
C VAL A 94 1.26 0.65 17.33
N TYR A 95 1.45 -0.12 18.42
CA TYR A 95 0.42 -0.26 19.44
C TYR A 95 0.33 0.95 20.36
N GLY A 96 1.46 1.52 20.72
CA GLY A 96 1.52 2.72 21.55
C GLY A 96 0.96 3.97 20.85
N THR A 97 0.83 3.93 19.53
CA THR A 97 0.30 5.05 18.72
C THR A 97 -1.02 4.73 18.03
N GLY A 98 -1.73 3.66 18.44
CA GLY A 98 -3.05 3.32 17.91
C GLY A 98 -3.11 2.96 16.43
N GLY A 99 -1.97 2.58 15.82
CA GLY A 99 -1.90 2.26 14.39
C GLY A 99 -1.44 3.43 13.49
N ALA A 100 -0.95 4.52 14.09
CA ALA A 100 -0.40 5.67 13.34
C ALA A 100 0.66 5.24 12.34
N VAL A 101 1.53 4.30 12.70
CA VAL A 101 2.38 3.55 11.78
C VAL A 101 1.87 2.12 11.63
N SER A 102 2.21 1.46 10.54
CA SER A 102 1.63 0.17 10.22
C SER A 102 2.50 -1.04 10.58
N HIS A 103 3.81 -0.86 10.75
CA HIS A 103 4.78 -1.83 11.26
C HIS A 103 6.07 -1.16 11.77
N LEU A 104 6.85 -1.88 12.57
CA LEU A 104 7.99 -1.30 13.29
C LEU A 104 9.12 -0.72 12.42
N PRO A 105 9.47 -1.24 11.23
CA PRO A 105 10.52 -0.64 10.42
C PRO A 105 10.24 0.78 9.93
N ASP A 106 8.98 1.21 9.91
CA ASP A 106 8.59 2.58 9.53
C ASP A 106 8.84 3.53 10.71
N MET A 107 9.92 4.31 10.65
CA MET A 107 10.24 5.31 11.67
C MET A 107 9.74 6.68 11.25
N VAL A 108 8.86 7.25 12.05
CA VAL A 108 8.25 8.57 11.84
C VAL A 108 9.04 9.65 12.56
N PHE A 109 9.18 10.80 11.91
CA PHE A 109 9.78 12.01 12.48
C PHE A 109 8.84 13.18 12.26
N VAL A 110 8.53 13.92 13.33
CA VAL A 110 7.64 15.08 13.31
C VAL A 110 8.32 16.28 13.94
N MET A 111 8.41 17.37 13.20
CA MET A 111 9.00 18.62 13.63
C MET A 111 7.92 19.70 13.74
N PRO A 112 7.62 20.24 14.93
CA PRO A 112 6.70 21.36 15.09
C PRO A 112 7.31 22.64 14.50
N VAL A 113 6.48 23.42 13.80
CA VAL A 113 6.87 24.65 13.13
C VAL A 113 6.19 25.84 13.79
N PHE A 114 7.00 26.84 14.19
CA PHE A 114 6.54 28.00 14.94
C PHE A 114 6.69 29.27 14.11
N HIS A 115 5.74 30.19 14.31
CA HIS A 115 5.82 31.55 13.85
C HIS A 115 5.52 32.47 15.03
N GLU A 116 6.43 33.41 15.33
CA GLU A 116 6.33 34.35 16.48
C GLU A 116 6.00 33.66 17.82
N GLY A 117 6.58 32.47 18.05
CA GLY A 117 6.38 31.69 19.27
C GLY A 117 5.08 30.87 19.32
N ARG A 118 4.22 30.94 18.31
CA ARG A 118 2.99 30.15 18.18
C ARG A 118 3.22 28.97 17.25
N LEU A 119 2.86 27.76 17.70
CA LEU A 119 2.79 26.56 16.84
C LEU A 119 1.71 26.76 15.76
N PHE A 120 2.04 26.55 14.48
CA PHE A 120 1.07 26.68 13.39
C PHE A 120 0.99 25.47 12.45
N ALA A 121 2.02 24.61 12.44
CA ALA A 121 2.07 23.45 11.54
C ALA A 121 3.11 22.44 12.02
N PHE A 122 3.15 21.29 11.32
CA PHE A 122 4.20 20.28 11.48
C PHE A 122 4.81 19.95 10.11
N ALA A 123 6.12 19.71 10.08
CA ALA A 123 6.83 19.08 8.98
C ALA A 123 7.14 17.63 9.37
N GLU A 124 6.76 16.69 8.54
CA GLU A 124 6.83 15.26 8.84
C GLU A 124 7.60 14.55 7.74
N ALA A 125 8.36 13.52 8.15
CA ALA A 125 8.90 12.51 7.25
C ALA A 125 8.98 11.17 7.96
N TRP A 126 8.76 10.08 7.22
CA TRP A 126 9.13 8.74 7.70
C TRP A 126 9.89 7.97 6.62
N GLY A 127 10.57 6.90 7.04
CA GLY A 127 11.25 6.01 6.12
C GLY A 127 11.30 4.59 6.68
N HIS A 128 11.24 3.63 5.77
CA HIS A 128 11.42 2.22 6.10
C HIS A 128 12.89 1.93 6.36
N LEU A 129 13.24 1.71 7.61
CA LEU A 129 14.62 1.45 8.02
C LEU A 129 15.04 0.03 7.64
N TRP A 130 16.30 -0.13 7.19
CA TRP A 130 16.83 -1.40 6.67
C TRP A 130 16.82 -2.54 7.67
N ASP A 131 17.17 -2.27 8.93
CA ASP A 131 17.18 -3.24 10.03
C ASP A 131 17.12 -2.53 11.38
N ILE A 132 16.15 -2.89 12.19
CA ILE A 132 15.93 -2.38 13.55
C ILE A 132 16.00 -3.47 14.61
N GLY A 133 16.70 -4.58 14.30
CA GLY A 133 16.79 -5.76 15.16
C GLY A 133 15.73 -6.81 14.88
N GLY A 134 15.24 -7.45 15.90
CA GLY A 134 14.27 -8.54 15.77
C GLY A 134 14.90 -9.90 15.41
N SER A 135 14.05 -10.87 15.10
CA SER A 135 14.44 -12.27 14.95
C SER A 135 15.22 -12.58 13.67
N VAL A 136 15.09 -11.74 12.64
CA VAL A 136 15.75 -11.94 11.34
C VAL A 136 16.38 -10.65 10.82
N PRO A 137 17.48 -10.71 10.03
CA PRO A 137 17.98 -9.54 9.31
C PRO A 137 16.90 -8.92 8.42
N GLY A 138 16.82 -7.58 8.43
CA GLY A 138 15.79 -6.83 7.74
C GLY A 138 14.49 -6.67 8.52
N SER A 139 14.44 -7.17 9.76
CA SER A 139 13.36 -6.92 10.75
C SER A 139 11.95 -7.29 10.34
N ILE A 140 11.77 -8.08 9.28
CA ILE A 140 10.47 -8.52 8.79
C ILE A 140 10.47 -10.05 8.70
N SER A 141 10.03 -10.73 9.77
CA SER A 141 9.95 -12.19 9.83
C SER A 141 8.58 -12.69 9.38
N PRO A 142 8.48 -13.58 8.38
CA PRO A 142 7.21 -14.21 8.03
C PRO A 142 6.71 -15.19 9.10
N HIS A 143 7.56 -15.61 10.01
CA HIS A 143 7.23 -16.55 11.09
C HIS A 143 7.15 -15.88 12.48
N ALA A 144 7.03 -14.54 12.52
CA ALA A 144 6.82 -13.85 13.79
C ALA A 144 5.44 -14.23 14.36
N ILE A 145 5.43 -14.55 15.66
CA ILE A 145 4.20 -14.82 16.44
C ILE A 145 3.98 -13.76 17.52
N SER A 146 4.86 -12.77 17.58
CA SER A 146 4.77 -11.64 18.48
C SER A 146 5.52 -10.45 17.89
N VAL A 147 5.01 -9.23 18.10
CA VAL A 147 5.64 -7.98 17.66
C VAL A 147 7.06 -7.80 18.22
N PHE A 148 7.38 -8.39 19.38
CA PHE A 148 8.74 -8.38 19.94
C PHE A 148 9.79 -9.07 19.06
N GLN A 149 9.38 -9.91 18.12
CA GLN A 149 10.28 -10.54 17.15
C GLN A 149 10.58 -9.66 15.93
N GLU A 150 9.89 -8.53 15.79
CA GLU A 150 9.91 -7.67 14.61
C GLU A 150 10.88 -6.47 14.75
N GLY A 151 11.44 -6.25 15.94
CA GLY A 151 12.42 -5.20 16.17
C GLY A 151 12.19 -4.39 17.44
N ILE A 152 12.96 -3.31 17.58
CA ILE A 152 12.84 -2.40 18.71
C ILE A 152 11.62 -1.47 18.52
N MET A 153 10.79 -1.36 19.54
CA MET A 153 9.66 -0.42 19.61
C MET A 153 10.09 0.87 20.32
N ILE A 154 9.85 1.99 19.69
CA ILE A 154 10.11 3.34 20.24
C ILE A 154 8.76 4.06 20.31
N PRO A 155 8.24 4.36 21.52
CA PRO A 155 7.07 5.20 21.68
C PRO A 155 7.38 6.65 21.25
N PRO A 156 6.40 7.57 21.21
CA PRO A 156 6.69 8.97 20.96
C PRO A 156 7.77 9.51 21.90
N VAL A 157 8.93 9.90 21.36
CA VAL A 157 10.09 10.41 22.10
C VAL A 157 10.61 11.67 21.45
N ARG A 158 10.94 12.68 22.26
CA ARG A 158 11.65 13.87 21.79
C ARG A 158 13.11 13.51 21.51
N VAL A 159 13.42 13.26 20.24
CA VAL A 159 14.78 12.92 19.77
C VAL A 159 15.69 14.14 19.63
N MET A 160 15.10 15.34 19.42
CA MET A 160 15.82 16.60 19.53
C MET A 160 15.07 17.56 20.46
N ARG A 161 15.81 18.26 21.31
CA ARG A 161 15.31 19.34 22.18
C ARG A 161 15.99 20.65 21.77
N GLU A 162 15.19 21.60 21.27
CA GLU A 162 15.70 22.94 20.88
C GLU A 162 16.93 22.83 19.95
N GLY A 163 16.91 21.91 18.98
CA GLY A 163 18.00 21.68 18.03
C GLY A 163 19.13 20.75 18.53
N VAL A 164 19.10 20.30 19.78
CA VAL A 164 20.12 19.42 20.38
C VAL A 164 19.65 17.98 20.37
N GLU A 165 20.40 17.10 19.70
CA GLU A 165 20.10 15.66 19.59
C GLU A 165 20.22 14.94 20.93
N ASN A 166 19.25 14.10 21.26
CA ASN A 166 19.31 13.14 22.36
C ASN A 166 20.19 11.93 21.95
N LYS A 167 21.48 12.07 22.15
CA LYS A 167 22.49 11.09 21.72
C LYS A 167 22.33 9.73 22.40
N GLU A 168 21.79 9.68 23.62
CA GLU A 168 21.59 8.43 24.34
C GLU A 168 20.52 7.58 23.65
N VAL A 169 19.38 8.17 23.34
CA VAL A 169 18.28 7.47 22.65
C VAL A 169 18.72 6.99 21.26
N VAL A 170 19.39 7.85 20.48
CA VAL A 170 19.92 7.47 19.16
C VAL A 170 20.94 6.32 19.27
N ARG A 171 21.83 6.34 20.27
CA ARG A 171 22.80 5.26 20.49
C ARG A 171 22.15 3.94 20.90
N ILE A 172 21.14 3.97 21.79
CA ILE A 172 20.39 2.76 22.17
C ILE A 172 19.71 2.18 20.94
N PHE A 173 19.02 3.00 20.16
CA PHE A 173 18.30 2.55 18.96
C PHE A 173 19.25 1.94 17.92
N THR A 174 20.31 2.68 17.54
CA THR A 174 21.26 2.21 16.51
C THR A 174 22.05 0.97 16.94
N ARG A 175 22.27 0.76 18.26
CA ARG A 175 22.95 -0.43 18.77
C ARG A 175 22.15 -1.71 18.56
N ASN A 176 20.85 -1.64 18.42
CA ASN A 176 19.98 -2.80 18.19
C ASN A 176 19.93 -3.24 16.71
N SER A 177 20.45 -2.44 15.78
CA SER A 177 20.56 -2.80 14.37
C SER A 177 21.80 -3.65 14.08
N ARG A 178 21.69 -4.53 13.09
CA ARG A 178 22.84 -5.25 12.49
C ARG A 178 23.67 -4.35 11.57
N PHE A 179 23.10 -3.22 11.12
CA PHE A 179 23.70 -2.23 10.22
C PHE A 179 23.71 -0.82 10.83
N PRO A 180 24.40 -0.62 11.99
CA PRO A 180 24.25 0.61 12.79
C PRO A 180 24.73 1.89 12.08
N ASP A 181 25.72 1.82 11.20
CA ASP A 181 26.24 3.00 10.49
C ASP A 181 25.30 3.43 9.37
N MET A 182 24.75 2.46 8.62
CA MET A 182 23.73 2.68 7.60
C MET A 182 22.48 3.29 8.24
N LEU A 183 21.99 2.69 9.32
CA LEU A 183 20.84 3.19 10.08
C LEU A 183 21.06 4.64 10.55
N ARG A 184 22.24 4.96 11.09
CA ARG A 184 22.56 6.32 11.53
C ARG A 184 22.55 7.32 10.37
N GLY A 185 22.99 6.91 9.18
CA GLY A 185 22.92 7.71 7.96
C GLY A 185 21.47 8.04 7.58
N ASP A 186 20.61 7.05 7.57
CA ASP A 186 19.18 7.20 7.24
C ASP A 186 18.47 8.13 8.24
N LEU A 187 18.66 7.92 9.53
CA LEU A 187 18.08 8.80 10.57
C LEU A 187 18.47 10.26 10.36
N ARG A 188 19.75 10.54 10.04
CA ARG A 188 20.24 11.90 9.77
C ARG A 188 19.62 12.51 8.54
N ALA A 189 19.44 11.72 7.48
CA ALA A 189 18.82 12.18 6.24
C ALA A 189 17.35 12.58 6.46
N ILE A 190 16.58 11.75 7.17
CA ILE A 190 15.17 12.03 7.47
C ILE A 190 15.02 13.24 8.40
N MET A 191 15.82 13.32 9.49
CA MET A 191 15.82 14.47 10.37
C MET A 191 16.21 15.78 9.66
N ALA A 192 17.13 15.71 8.68
CA ALA A 192 17.51 16.88 7.88
C ALA A 192 16.36 17.31 6.95
N ALA A 193 15.61 16.37 6.40
CA ALA A 193 14.44 16.66 5.58
C ALA A 193 13.33 17.35 6.38
N CYS A 194 13.04 16.91 7.61
CA CYS A 194 12.09 17.60 8.49
C CYS A 194 12.51 19.06 8.75
N ARG A 195 13.81 19.31 9.02
CA ARG A 195 14.32 20.67 9.19
C ARG A 195 14.18 21.52 7.93
N LEU A 196 14.47 20.93 6.75
CA LEU A 196 14.27 21.60 5.47
C LEU A 196 12.79 21.96 5.26
N GLY A 197 11.89 21.02 5.50
CA GLY A 197 10.44 21.25 5.40
C GLY A 197 9.96 22.35 6.34
N ALA A 198 10.38 22.34 7.61
CA ALA A 198 10.06 23.39 8.57
C ALA A 198 10.56 24.76 8.14
N HIS A 199 11.78 24.83 7.58
CA HIS A 199 12.33 26.08 7.05
C HIS A 199 11.51 26.60 5.85
N ARG A 200 11.15 25.75 4.90
CA ARG A 200 10.33 26.13 3.73
C ARG A 200 8.92 26.57 4.12
N LEU A 201 8.33 25.95 5.15
CA LEU A 201 7.07 26.42 5.72
C LEU A 201 7.21 27.82 6.31
N THR A 202 8.26 28.08 7.07
CA THR A 202 8.56 29.40 7.65
C THR A 202 8.71 30.46 6.55
N GLU A 203 9.48 30.18 5.48
CA GLU A 203 9.60 31.11 4.34
C GLU A 203 8.24 31.39 3.65
N THR A 204 7.36 30.39 3.59
CA THR A 204 6.01 30.55 3.03
C THR A 204 5.17 31.48 3.90
N VAL A 205 5.24 31.34 5.23
CA VAL A 205 4.57 32.22 6.17
C VAL A 205 5.14 33.64 6.15
N GLU A 206 6.46 33.80 6.10
CA GLU A 206 7.11 35.12 5.98
C GLU A 206 6.67 35.89 4.71
N ARG A 207 6.41 35.16 3.64
CA ARG A 207 5.98 35.77 2.35
C ARG A 207 4.50 36.13 2.31
N HIS A 208 3.63 35.32 2.92
CA HIS A 208 2.18 35.42 2.75
C HIS A 208 1.43 35.83 4.03
N GLY A 209 2.07 35.74 5.19
CA GLY A 209 1.43 35.90 6.50
C GLY A 209 0.83 34.57 7.02
N VAL A 210 0.93 34.35 8.33
CA VAL A 210 0.53 33.08 8.96
C VAL A 210 -0.99 32.83 8.80
N GLU A 211 -1.83 33.85 8.95
CA GLU A 211 -3.29 33.74 8.83
C GLU A 211 -3.71 33.34 7.39
N VAL A 212 -2.99 33.84 6.37
CA VAL A 212 -3.25 33.52 4.97
C VAL A 212 -2.84 32.06 4.68
N VAL A 213 -1.73 31.59 5.26
CA VAL A 213 -1.28 30.20 5.08
C VAL A 213 -2.21 29.24 5.81
N GLU A 214 -2.64 29.53 7.05
CA GLU A 214 -3.64 28.71 7.77
C GLU A 214 -4.97 28.67 7.03
N ALA A 215 -5.44 29.79 6.49
CA ALA A 215 -6.65 29.83 5.68
C ALA A 215 -6.50 29.06 4.35
N ALA A 216 -5.29 29.02 3.77
CA ALA A 216 -5.01 28.19 2.59
C ALA A 216 -5.04 26.68 2.94
N PHE A 217 -4.52 26.28 4.09
CA PHE A 217 -4.60 24.89 4.57
C PHE A 217 -6.06 24.43 4.69
N GLU A 218 -6.89 25.26 5.38
CA GLU A 218 -8.31 24.95 5.53
C GLU A 218 -9.03 24.89 4.17
N ALA A 219 -8.73 25.81 3.25
CA ALA A 219 -9.32 25.81 1.91
C ALA A 219 -8.96 24.52 1.12
N MET A 220 -7.72 24.03 1.21
CA MET A 220 -7.29 22.77 0.58
C MET A 220 -8.01 21.55 1.18
N LEU A 221 -8.15 21.50 2.50
CA LEU A 221 -8.87 20.42 3.19
C LEU A 221 -10.37 20.43 2.82
N ALA A 222 -11.00 21.60 2.86
CA ALA A 222 -12.41 21.76 2.51
C ALA A 222 -12.71 21.45 1.03
N GLU A 223 -11.80 21.78 0.11
CA GLU A 223 -11.92 21.41 -1.32
C GLU A 223 -11.95 19.89 -1.49
N THR A 224 -11.05 19.19 -0.83
CA THR A 224 -10.96 17.73 -0.89
C THR A 224 -12.16 17.06 -0.21
N GLU A 225 -12.57 17.54 0.97
CA GLU A 225 -13.78 17.07 1.66
C GLU A 225 -15.01 17.22 0.78
N GLY A 226 -15.21 18.41 0.23
CA GLY A 226 -16.36 18.71 -0.63
C GLY A 226 -16.40 17.83 -1.89
N ALA A 227 -15.24 17.57 -2.49
CA ALA A 227 -15.14 16.70 -3.66
C ALA A 227 -15.54 15.25 -3.31
N LEU A 228 -15.03 14.69 -2.22
CA LEU A 228 -15.37 13.32 -1.83
C LEU A 228 -16.83 13.20 -1.41
N ARG A 229 -17.37 14.15 -0.63
CA ARG A 229 -18.80 14.16 -0.28
C ARG A 229 -19.69 14.20 -1.51
N ALA A 230 -19.33 14.97 -2.53
CA ALA A 230 -20.06 15.02 -3.79
C ALA A 230 -20.05 13.68 -4.53
N GLU A 231 -18.88 13.00 -4.61
CA GLU A 231 -18.78 11.68 -5.22
C GLU A 231 -19.58 10.61 -4.45
N ILE A 232 -19.50 10.60 -3.11
CA ILE A 232 -20.29 9.71 -2.25
C ILE A 232 -21.79 9.92 -2.49
N ALA A 233 -22.24 11.19 -2.53
CA ALA A 233 -23.64 11.51 -2.75
C ALA A 233 -24.14 11.09 -4.15
N ALA A 234 -23.31 11.29 -5.17
CA ALA A 234 -23.67 11.01 -6.56
C ALA A 234 -23.65 9.51 -6.91
N ARG A 235 -22.71 8.75 -6.34
CA ARG A 235 -22.41 7.39 -6.81
C ARG A 235 -22.86 6.28 -5.87
N ILE A 236 -23.00 6.55 -4.57
CA ILE A 236 -23.40 5.53 -3.60
C ILE A 236 -24.86 5.79 -3.18
N PRO A 237 -25.83 4.94 -3.55
CA PRO A 237 -27.21 5.05 -3.04
C PRO A 237 -27.28 4.80 -1.52
N ASP A 238 -28.34 5.28 -0.87
CA ASP A 238 -28.61 4.94 0.53
C ASP A 238 -28.88 3.43 0.66
N GLY A 239 -28.26 2.80 1.64
CA GLY A 239 -28.36 1.35 1.84
C GLY A 239 -27.20 0.75 2.62
N GLU A 240 -27.22 -0.57 2.70
CA GLU A 240 -26.18 -1.39 3.32
C GLU A 240 -25.58 -2.33 2.26
N TYR A 241 -24.25 -2.34 2.15
CA TYR A 241 -23.50 -3.10 1.16
C TYR A 241 -22.36 -3.85 1.83
N ALA A 242 -22.35 -5.17 1.71
CA ALA A 242 -21.34 -6.02 2.35
C ALA A 242 -20.48 -6.74 1.32
N PHE A 243 -19.20 -6.89 1.63
CA PHE A 243 -18.28 -7.70 0.87
C PHE A 243 -17.17 -8.23 1.78
N ARG A 244 -16.66 -9.42 1.46
CA ARG A 244 -15.50 -9.99 2.13
C ARG A 244 -14.46 -10.41 1.11
N ASP A 245 -13.18 -10.26 1.49
CA ASP A 245 -12.06 -10.78 0.72
C ASP A 245 -11.12 -11.60 1.61
N ARG A 246 -10.27 -12.42 0.99
CA ARG A 246 -9.57 -13.49 1.67
C ARG A 246 -8.06 -13.41 1.45
N ILE A 247 -7.30 -13.67 2.51
CA ILE A 247 -5.84 -13.84 2.54
C ILE A 247 -5.55 -15.35 2.53
N ASP A 248 -4.57 -15.78 1.76
CA ASP A 248 -4.25 -17.21 1.56
C ASP A 248 -3.79 -17.91 2.85
N SER A 249 -2.91 -17.28 3.65
CA SER A 249 -2.46 -17.78 4.94
C SER A 249 -1.76 -16.69 5.76
N ASP A 250 -1.41 -16.99 7.02
CA ASP A 250 -0.63 -16.11 7.90
C ASP A 250 0.86 -16.48 8.00
N ALA A 251 1.34 -17.37 7.17
CA ALA A 251 2.69 -17.96 7.17
C ALA A 251 3.04 -18.86 8.36
N VAL A 252 2.30 -18.80 9.45
CA VAL A 252 2.50 -19.64 10.67
C VAL A 252 1.53 -20.82 10.66
N THR A 253 0.29 -20.57 10.23
CA THR A 253 -0.75 -21.58 10.03
C THR A 253 -1.16 -21.63 8.57
N ASP A 254 -1.72 -22.76 8.11
CA ASP A 254 -2.28 -22.88 6.74
C ASP A 254 -3.74 -22.37 6.67
N ARG A 255 -4.19 -21.66 7.69
CA ARG A 255 -5.51 -21.06 7.74
C ARG A 255 -5.59 -19.83 6.84
N SER A 256 -6.66 -19.71 6.08
CA SER A 256 -7.01 -18.46 5.40
C SER A 256 -7.79 -17.54 6.33
N TYR A 257 -7.69 -16.22 6.08
CA TYR A 257 -8.31 -15.18 6.89
C TYR A 257 -9.14 -14.25 6.02
N PHE A 258 -10.24 -13.73 6.59
CA PHE A 258 -11.15 -12.83 5.90
C PHE A 258 -11.10 -11.42 6.46
N VAL A 259 -11.09 -10.44 5.56
CA VAL A 259 -11.45 -9.05 5.84
C VAL A 259 -12.88 -8.84 5.36
N ASP A 260 -13.75 -8.46 6.29
CA ASP A 260 -15.16 -8.16 6.02
C ASP A 260 -15.39 -6.64 6.11
N LEU A 261 -16.14 -6.10 5.17
CA LEU A 261 -16.58 -4.71 5.18
C LEU A 261 -18.07 -4.62 4.91
N VAL A 262 -18.76 -3.89 5.77
CA VAL A 262 -20.12 -3.41 5.54
C VAL A 262 -20.08 -1.89 5.41
N LEU A 263 -20.45 -1.39 4.24
CA LEU A 263 -20.61 0.03 3.97
C LEU A 263 -22.08 0.41 4.19
N ARG A 264 -22.35 1.35 5.08
CA ARG A 264 -23.70 1.89 5.35
C ARG A 264 -23.75 3.35 4.97
N LYS A 265 -24.69 3.70 4.10
CA LYS A 265 -24.97 5.09 3.75
C LYS A 265 -26.41 5.42 4.03
N GLY A 266 -26.65 6.54 4.71
CA GLY A 266 -27.98 7.03 5.01
C GLY A 266 -27.96 8.44 5.58
N GLY A 267 -28.92 9.28 5.16
CA GLY A 267 -29.02 10.65 5.66
C GLY A 267 -27.81 11.53 5.39
N GLY A 268 -27.01 11.21 4.38
CA GLY A 268 -25.76 11.92 4.05
C GLY A 268 -24.52 11.43 4.79
N ALA A 269 -24.66 10.54 5.78
CA ALA A 269 -23.54 9.93 6.51
C ALA A 269 -23.08 8.63 5.85
N LEU A 270 -21.78 8.36 5.97
CA LEU A 270 -21.14 7.12 5.51
C LEU A 270 -20.39 6.46 6.66
N GLU A 271 -20.70 5.18 6.90
CA GLU A 271 -20.01 4.33 7.88
C GLU A 271 -19.37 3.14 7.17
N MET A 272 -18.15 2.79 7.56
CA MET A 272 -17.46 1.56 7.15
C MET A 272 -17.24 0.66 8.38
N ASP A 273 -17.87 -0.51 8.39
CA ASP A 273 -17.86 -1.46 9.50
C ASP A 273 -17.04 -2.71 9.13
N PHE A 274 -15.89 -2.87 9.76
CA PHE A 274 -14.98 -4.01 9.63
C PHE A 274 -15.07 -4.99 10.81
N SER A 275 -16.02 -4.82 11.71
CA SER A 275 -16.11 -5.57 12.98
C SER A 275 -16.33 -7.08 12.80
N ALA A 276 -16.82 -7.50 11.63
CA ALA A 276 -17.04 -8.91 11.29
C ALA A 276 -15.79 -9.61 10.72
N SER A 277 -14.70 -8.88 10.48
CA SER A 277 -13.42 -9.48 10.06
C SER A 277 -12.98 -10.59 11.02
N ASP A 278 -12.22 -11.55 10.52
CA ASP A 278 -11.73 -12.70 11.28
C ASP A 278 -10.98 -12.28 12.55
N ARG A 279 -10.86 -13.21 13.49
CA ARG A 279 -9.99 -13.04 14.65
C ARG A 279 -8.56 -12.70 14.20
N GLN A 280 -7.81 -12.00 15.05
CA GLN A 280 -6.40 -11.75 14.79
C GLN A 280 -5.65 -13.05 14.47
N ALA A 281 -4.70 -12.95 13.55
CA ALA A 281 -3.88 -14.05 13.09
C ALA A 281 -2.80 -14.40 14.13
N ASP A 282 -2.36 -15.66 14.11
CA ASP A 282 -1.22 -16.11 14.90
C ASP A 282 0.10 -15.65 14.27
N GLY A 283 0.13 -15.49 12.93
CA GLY A 283 1.24 -14.95 12.15
C GLY A 283 1.12 -13.44 11.90
N PRO A 284 2.13 -12.84 11.22
CA PRO A 284 2.35 -11.39 11.20
C PRO A 284 1.50 -10.61 10.20
N ILE A 285 0.39 -11.15 9.70
CA ILE A 285 -0.50 -10.48 8.75
C ILE A 285 -1.50 -9.51 9.41
N ASN A 286 -1.50 -9.38 10.74
CA ASN A 286 -2.39 -8.45 11.42
C ASN A 286 -2.09 -7.00 11.02
N PHE A 287 -3.12 -6.17 11.03
CA PHE A 287 -3.06 -4.76 10.71
C PHE A 287 -3.82 -3.95 11.76
N LEU A 288 -3.13 -3.26 12.65
CA LEU A 288 -3.78 -2.28 13.53
C LEU A 288 -4.13 -1.07 12.68
N MET A 289 -5.37 -1.03 12.25
CA MET A 289 -5.88 -0.08 11.28
C MET A 289 -6.34 1.19 11.97
N ASP A 290 -5.64 2.28 11.72
CA ASP A 290 -6.13 3.61 12.06
C ASP A 290 -7.33 3.99 11.17
N ASP A 291 -8.26 4.76 11.71
CA ASP A 291 -9.50 5.16 11.04
C ASP A 291 -9.26 5.98 9.75
N SER A 292 -8.15 6.71 9.68
CA SER A 292 -7.79 7.50 8.49
C SER A 292 -7.50 6.64 7.26
N VAL A 293 -6.89 5.45 7.43
CA VAL A 293 -6.45 4.60 6.32
C VAL A 293 -7.60 4.21 5.37
N PRO A 294 -8.73 3.61 5.82
CA PRO A 294 -9.83 3.28 4.91
C PRO A 294 -10.52 4.53 4.35
N LYS A 295 -10.51 5.66 5.05
CA LYS A 295 -11.06 6.93 4.56
C LYS A 295 -10.22 7.48 3.40
N PHE A 296 -8.89 7.46 3.54
CA PHE A 296 -7.98 7.82 2.44
C PHE A 296 -8.12 6.89 1.25
N MET A 297 -8.23 5.57 1.47
CA MET A 297 -8.45 4.62 0.39
C MET A 297 -9.74 4.90 -0.37
N LEU A 298 -10.84 5.18 0.34
CA LEU A 298 -12.10 5.58 -0.30
C LEU A 298 -11.92 6.86 -1.11
N GLY A 299 -11.33 7.89 -0.53
CA GLY A 299 -11.10 9.19 -1.16
C GLY A 299 -10.27 9.07 -2.43
N LEU A 300 -9.15 8.35 -2.36
CA LEU A 300 -8.29 8.07 -3.51
C LEU A 300 -9.10 7.48 -4.67
N TRP A 301 -9.89 6.42 -4.41
CA TRP A 301 -10.59 5.69 -5.46
C TRP A 301 -11.85 6.40 -5.97
N MET A 302 -12.51 7.17 -5.14
CA MET A 302 -13.68 7.94 -5.56
C MET A 302 -13.31 9.20 -6.34
N CYS A 303 -12.12 9.78 -6.08
CA CYS A 303 -11.66 11.03 -6.67
C CYS A 303 -10.50 10.86 -7.68
N MET A 304 -10.11 9.62 -8.03
CA MET A 304 -8.94 9.35 -8.89
C MET A 304 -9.04 9.93 -10.31
N ASP A 305 -10.24 10.19 -10.79
CA ASP A 305 -10.53 10.80 -12.09
C ASP A 305 -10.79 12.33 -12.00
N ARG A 306 -10.58 12.93 -10.81
CA ARG A 306 -10.75 14.36 -10.54
C ARG A 306 -9.39 15.06 -10.51
N PRO A 307 -8.92 15.62 -11.65
CA PRO A 307 -7.66 16.32 -11.68
C PRO A 307 -7.70 17.56 -10.77
N GLY A 308 -6.66 17.74 -9.96
CA GLY A 308 -6.50 18.89 -9.06
C GLY A 308 -6.96 18.67 -7.63
N ILE A 309 -7.70 17.59 -7.32
CA ILE A 309 -8.00 17.23 -5.92
C ILE A 309 -6.73 16.72 -5.25
N GLY A 310 -6.36 17.35 -4.14
CA GLY A 310 -5.22 16.94 -3.32
C GLY A 310 -5.52 15.68 -2.51
N MET A 311 -4.50 14.86 -2.28
CA MET A 311 -4.59 13.75 -1.33
C MET A 311 -4.24 14.29 0.06
N ASN A 312 -5.26 14.64 0.84
CA ASN A 312 -5.08 15.26 2.15
C ASN A 312 -6.20 14.85 3.13
N GLY A 313 -6.12 15.32 4.37
CA GLY A 313 -7.07 15.05 5.46
C GLY A 313 -8.52 15.42 5.19
N GLY A 314 -8.81 16.15 4.12
CA GLY A 314 -10.20 16.38 3.67
C GLY A 314 -10.95 15.07 3.36
N PHE A 315 -10.25 14.01 2.96
CA PHE A 315 -10.86 12.68 2.81
C PHE A 315 -11.34 12.11 4.16
N GLU A 316 -10.60 12.35 5.24
CA GLU A 316 -10.99 11.89 6.57
C GLU A 316 -12.25 12.56 7.08
N ARG A 317 -12.39 13.88 6.80
CA ARG A 317 -13.56 14.68 7.18
C ARG A 317 -14.85 14.26 6.46
N ALA A 318 -14.73 13.61 5.29
CA ALA A 318 -15.87 13.23 4.46
C ALA A 318 -16.54 11.91 4.88
N VAL A 319 -15.92 11.13 5.79
CA VAL A 319 -16.43 9.83 6.27
C VAL A 319 -16.64 9.90 7.77
N GLU A 320 -17.87 9.65 8.21
CA GLU A 320 -18.27 9.91 9.58
C GLU A 320 -17.72 8.86 10.56
N ARG A 321 -17.65 7.58 10.15
CA ARG A 321 -17.34 6.53 11.11
C ARG A 321 -16.64 5.32 10.49
N ILE A 322 -15.64 4.84 11.19
CA ILE A 322 -15.03 3.51 11.00
C ILE A 322 -15.37 2.67 12.25
N VAL A 323 -15.78 1.43 12.03
CA VAL A 323 -16.08 0.48 13.11
C VAL A 323 -15.16 -0.72 13.01
N THR A 324 -14.40 -0.96 14.05
CA THR A 324 -13.56 -2.15 14.21
C THR A 324 -13.90 -2.87 15.50
N ARG A 325 -13.46 -4.10 15.66
CA ARG A 325 -13.64 -4.88 16.89
C ARG A 325 -12.27 -5.37 17.40
N PRO A 326 -11.88 -5.01 18.63
CA PRO A 326 -10.60 -5.45 19.21
C PRO A 326 -10.44 -6.97 19.23
N GLY A 327 -9.27 -7.46 18.80
CA GLY A 327 -8.95 -8.88 18.66
C GLY A 327 -9.30 -9.46 17.29
N THR A 328 -9.61 -8.61 16.32
CA THR A 328 -9.74 -8.99 14.90
C THR A 328 -8.47 -8.69 14.13
N LEU A 329 -8.42 -9.20 12.89
CA LEU A 329 -7.31 -9.02 11.94
C LEU A 329 -6.96 -7.54 11.70
N VAL A 330 -7.97 -6.66 11.71
CA VAL A 330 -7.84 -5.20 11.47
C VAL A 330 -7.78 -4.37 12.77
N ALA A 331 -7.92 -5.01 13.93
CA ALA A 331 -7.78 -4.39 15.23
C ALA A 331 -7.16 -5.39 16.23
N PRO A 332 -5.94 -5.88 15.96
CA PRO A 332 -5.29 -6.88 16.80
C PRO A 332 -4.96 -6.31 18.18
N ARG A 333 -4.87 -7.21 19.16
CA ARG A 333 -4.42 -6.87 20.51
C ARG A 333 -2.93 -7.12 20.64
N PHE A 334 -2.24 -6.21 21.33
CA PHE A 334 -0.86 -6.42 21.73
C PHE A 334 -0.70 -7.78 22.47
N PRO A 335 0.35 -8.55 22.20
CA PRO A 335 1.50 -8.32 21.32
C PRO A 335 1.43 -9.06 19.96
N ALA A 336 0.28 -9.11 19.29
CA ALA A 336 0.17 -9.79 18.00
C ALA A 336 1.16 -9.20 16.96
N PRO A 337 1.77 -10.06 16.10
CA PRO A 337 2.76 -9.60 15.13
C PRO A 337 2.12 -8.87 13.94
N LEU A 338 2.83 -7.92 13.33
CA LEU A 338 2.32 -6.97 12.34
C LEU A 338 3.18 -6.87 11.06
N GLY A 339 4.35 -7.53 11.02
CA GLY A 339 5.37 -7.31 9.99
C GLY A 339 4.88 -7.49 8.54
N LEU A 340 3.85 -8.33 8.31
CA LEU A 340 3.21 -8.58 7.02
C LEU A 340 1.83 -7.91 6.87
N ARG A 341 1.55 -6.86 7.66
CA ARG A 341 0.27 -6.14 7.66
C ARG A 341 -0.25 -5.75 6.26
N SER A 342 0.64 -5.60 5.28
CA SER A 342 0.28 -5.24 3.91
C SER A 342 -0.69 -6.23 3.26
N HIS A 343 -0.66 -7.51 3.65
CA HIS A 343 -1.62 -8.50 3.17
C HIS A 343 -3.04 -8.12 3.57
N THR A 344 -3.25 -7.81 4.85
CA THR A 344 -4.54 -7.36 5.36
C THR A 344 -4.92 -5.98 4.82
N MET A 345 -3.99 -5.03 4.77
CA MET A 345 -4.24 -3.67 4.28
C MET A 345 -4.73 -3.67 2.83
N ILE A 346 -4.15 -4.49 1.95
CA ILE A 346 -4.61 -4.60 0.57
C ILE A 346 -5.95 -5.33 0.48
N ARG A 347 -6.25 -6.25 1.40
CA ARG A 347 -7.58 -6.85 1.50
C ARG A 347 -8.64 -5.85 2.00
N VAL A 348 -8.28 -4.89 2.84
CA VAL A 348 -9.16 -3.75 3.16
C VAL A 348 -9.51 -2.98 1.88
N THR A 349 -8.52 -2.70 1.01
CA THR A 349 -8.75 -2.04 -0.29
C THR A 349 -9.64 -2.89 -1.21
N SER A 350 -9.36 -4.18 -1.36
CA SER A 350 -10.16 -5.05 -2.24
C SER A 350 -11.57 -5.28 -1.70
N ALA A 351 -11.75 -5.37 -0.37
CA ALA A 351 -13.06 -5.41 0.26
C ALA A 351 -13.85 -4.11 -0.01
N LEU A 352 -13.18 -2.95 0.04
CA LEU A 352 -13.78 -1.67 -0.32
C LEU A 352 -14.23 -1.65 -1.79
N PHE A 353 -13.40 -2.13 -2.74
CA PHE A 353 -13.79 -2.22 -4.15
C PHE A 353 -14.98 -3.15 -4.38
N GLY A 354 -14.99 -4.31 -3.74
CA GLY A 354 -16.12 -5.23 -3.80
C GLY A 354 -17.41 -4.63 -3.24
N THR A 355 -17.32 -3.93 -2.13
CA THR A 355 -18.45 -3.23 -1.51
C THR A 355 -18.97 -2.09 -2.39
N LEU A 356 -18.06 -1.28 -2.95
CA LEU A 356 -18.42 -0.22 -3.90
C LEU A 356 -19.03 -0.80 -5.18
N ALA A 357 -18.52 -1.93 -5.69
CA ALA A 357 -19.13 -2.60 -6.85
C ALA A 357 -20.57 -3.02 -6.56
N ARG A 358 -20.86 -3.55 -5.37
CA ARG A 358 -22.25 -3.85 -4.95
C ARG A 358 -23.11 -2.61 -4.85
N ALA A 359 -22.59 -1.52 -4.27
CA ALA A 359 -23.31 -0.26 -4.08
C ALA A 359 -23.63 0.43 -5.41
N THR A 360 -22.75 0.33 -6.40
CA THR A 360 -22.80 1.08 -7.66
C THR A 360 -23.22 0.23 -8.87
N GLY A 361 -23.69 -1.01 -8.67
CA GLY A 361 -24.05 -1.90 -9.77
C GLY A 361 -22.85 -2.29 -10.65
N GLY A 362 -21.65 -2.42 -10.07
CA GLY A 362 -20.43 -2.81 -10.76
C GLY A 362 -19.53 -1.65 -11.19
N GLN A 363 -19.89 -0.39 -10.88
CA GLN A 363 -19.10 0.78 -11.23
C GLN A 363 -17.98 1.05 -10.20
N ALA A 364 -17.13 0.05 -9.96
CA ALA A 364 -15.94 0.12 -9.10
C ALA A 364 -14.79 -0.65 -9.75
N SER A 365 -13.57 -0.39 -9.31
CA SER A 365 -12.39 -1.10 -9.80
C SER A 365 -12.43 -2.59 -9.42
N ALA A 366 -11.84 -3.43 -10.24
CA ALA A 366 -11.56 -4.82 -9.91
C ALA A 366 -10.41 -4.91 -8.87
N ALA A 367 -10.23 -6.09 -8.27
CA ALA A 367 -9.27 -6.25 -7.20
C ALA A 367 -7.82 -6.07 -7.66
N PRO A 368 -6.97 -5.40 -6.85
CA PRO A 368 -5.53 -5.43 -6.99
C PRO A 368 -4.96 -6.72 -6.40
N SER A 369 -3.75 -7.08 -6.81
CA SER A 369 -2.95 -8.09 -6.14
C SER A 369 -2.07 -7.48 -5.06
N VAL A 370 -1.66 -8.29 -4.07
CA VAL A 370 -0.73 -7.87 -3.01
C VAL A 370 0.70 -7.91 -3.56
N TYR A 371 1.48 -6.85 -3.34
CA TYR A 371 2.88 -6.82 -3.74
C TYR A 371 3.69 -7.93 -3.05
N VAL A 372 4.73 -8.37 -3.73
CA VAL A 372 5.58 -9.47 -3.30
C VAL A 372 6.80 -8.90 -2.60
N LEU A 373 7.26 -9.57 -1.56
CA LEU A 373 8.53 -9.27 -0.93
C LEU A 373 9.33 -10.55 -0.78
N TYR A 374 10.58 -10.57 -1.27
CA TYR A 374 11.48 -11.69 -1.08
C TYR A 374 12.78 -11.27 -0.38
N TYR A 375 13.43 -12.23 0.23
CA TYR A 375 14.72 -12.08 0.88
C TYR A 375 15.67 -13.13 0.37
N LEU A 376 16.91 -12.74 0.20
CA LEU A 376 18.01 -13.66 0.05
C LEU A 376 19.10 -13.24 1.04
N ARG A 377 19.40 -14.11 1.99
CA ARG A 377 20.47 -13.96 2.95
C ARG A 377 21.58 -14.89 2.56
N GLY A 378 22.65 -14.31 2.00
CA GLY A 378 23.82 -15.06 1.57
C GLY A 378 24.85 -15.21 2.67
N ARG A 379 25.74 -16.18 2.48
CA ARG A 379 26.99 -16.31 3.23
C ARG A 379 28.08 -16.80 2.29
N ASN A 380 29.20 -16.11 2.25
CA ASN A 380 30.34 -16.43 1.41
C ASN A 380 31.51 -16.96 2.25
N ALA A 381 32.39 -17.70 1.63
CA ALA A 381 33.59 -18.29 2.30
C ALA A 381 34.55 -17.21 2.82
N ASP A 382 34.54 -16.00 2.26
CA ASP A 382 35.33 -14.86 2.71
C ASP A 382 34.72 -14.14 3.94
N GLY A 383 33.57 -14.63 4.44
CA GLY A 383 32.86 -14.08 5.59
C GLY A 383 31.89 -12.93 5.26
N THR A 384 31.72 -12.55 3.99
CA THR A 384 30.70 -11.59 3.60
C THR A 384 29.31 -12.20 3.70
N GLU A 385 28.32 -11.41 4.16
CA GLU A 385 26.92 -11.83 4.33
C GLU A 385 26.00 -10.87 3.57
N PRO A 386 25.89 -11.01 2.22
CA PRO A 386 25.00 -10.17 1.44
C PRO A 386 23.54 -10.40 1.84
N LEU A 387 22.78 -9.29 1.93
CA LEU A 387 21.37 -9.30 2.26
C LEU A 387 20.58 -8.58 1.16
N CYS A 388 19.82 -9.34 0.38
CA CYS A 388 18.81 -8.80 -0.54
C CYS A 388 17.45 -8.78 0.17
N ILE A 389 16.80 -7.63 0.16
CA ILE A 389 15.38 -7.50 0.50
C ILE A 389 14.74 -6.70 -0.63
N GLU A 390 13.90 -7.34 -1.43
CA GLU A 390 13.30 -6.68 -2.58
C GLU A 390 11.81 -6.96 -2.65
N GLY A 391 11.03 -5.88 -2.81
CA GLY A 391 9.65 -5.98 -3.22
C GLY A 391 9.54 -6.07 -4.74
N LEU A 392 8.58 -6.83 -5.22
CA LEU A 392 8.31 -7.00 -6.63
C LEU A 392 6.93 -6.48 -6.99
N SER A 393 6.84 -5.96 -8.20
CA SER A 393 5.61 -5.45 -8.81
C SER A 393 4.60 -6.57 -9.05
N VAL A 394 3.33 -6.19 -9.09
CA VAL A 394 2.17 -7.06 -9.35
C VAL A 394 1.22 -6.39 -10.32
N GLY A 395 0.17 -7.09 -10.75
CA GLY A 395 -0.91 -6.49 -11.53
C GLY A 395 -1.92 -5.75 -10.66
N PHE A 396 -2.34 -4.56 -11.08
CA PHE A 396 -3.43 -3.82 -10.46
C PHE A 396 -4.76 -4.10 -11.17
N GLY A 397 -5.88 -4.02 -10.44
CA GLY A 397 -7.22 -4.25 -11.00
C GLY A 397 -7.61 -3.25 -12.07
N ALA A 398 -8.38 -3.71 -13.05
CA ALA A 398 -8.96 -2.85 -14.08
C ALA A 398 -9.92 -1.84 -13.46
N ARG A 399 -10.00 -0.67 -14.08
CA ARG A 399 -10.94 0.40 -13.71
C ARG A 399 -12.14 0.38 -14.65
N THR A 400 -13.16 1.12 -14.30
CA THR A 400 -14.39 1.21 -15.13
C THR A 400 -14.17 1.90 -16.48
N PHE A 401 -13.03 2.56 -16.68
CA PHE A 401 -12.71 3.41 -17.82
C PHE A 401 -11.31 3.15 -18.42
N ALA A 402 -10.53 2.25 -17.82
CA ALA A 402 -9.15 1.96 -18.27
C ALA A 402 -8.69 0.59 -17.80
N ASP A 403 -7.70 0.04 -18.49
CA ASP A 403 -6.99 -1.16 -18.07
C ASP A 403 -6.35 -1.00 -16.70
N GLY A 404 -6.11 -2.10 -16.02
CA GLY A 404 -5.30 -2.19 -14.83
C GLY A 404 -3.86 -1.78 -15.12
N ILE A 405 -3.10 -1.41 -14.08
CA ILE A 405 -1.70 -1.03 -14.24
C ILE A 405 -0.86 -2.29 -14.21
N ASP A 406 -0.06 -2.48 -15.26
CA ASP A 406 0.87 -3.60 -15.36
C ASP A 406 2.11 -3.35 -14.49
N ALA A 407 2.63 -4.39 -13.88
CA ALA A 407 3.89 -4.36 -13.13
C ALA A 407 3.99 -3.19 -12.15
N VAL A 408 2.91 -2.90 -11.42
CA VAL A 408 2.87 -1.79 -10.48
C VAL A 408 3.41 -2.20 -9.11
N TYR A 409 4.25 -1.35 -8.52
CA TYR A 409 4.59 -1.45 -7.13
C TYR A 409 3.58 -0.62 -6.32
N TYR A 410 2.77 -1.29 -5.50
CA TYR A 410 1.57 -0.72 -4.90
C TYR A 410 1.82 0.45 -3.93
N VAL A 411 3.02 0.55 -3.35
CA VAL A 411 3.32 1.47 -2.23
C VAL A 411 4.24 2.61 -2.65
N ALA A 412 4.17 3.07 -3.88
CA ALA A 412 4.99 4.17 -4.43
C ALA A 412 6.52 3.93 -4.32
N GLN A 413 6.95 2.67 -4.31
CA GLN A 413 8.35 2.28 -4.34
C GLN A 413 8.83 1.99 -5.77
N GLU A 414 10.15 1.91 -5.94
CA GLU A 414 10.80 1.51 -7.17
C GLU A 414 11.45 0.13 -7.04
N ASN A 415 11.60 -0.61 -8.14
CA ASN A 415 12.45 -1.80 -8.16
C ASN A 415 13.92 -1.36 -8.09
N TYR A 416 14.80 -2.22 -7.54
CA TYR A 416 16.23 -1.96 -7.66
C TYR A 416 16.66 -1.97 -9.12
N PRO A 417 17.57 -1.07 -9.55
CA PRO A 417 18.31 -1.25 -10.78
C PRO A 417 18.99 -2.62 -10.76
N ILE A 418 18.94 -3.35 -11.88
CA ILE A 418 19.49 -4.72 -11.95
C ILE A 418 20.98 -4.72 -11.60
N GLU A 419 21.73 -3.78 -12.15
CA GLU A 419 23.16 -3.63 -11.91
C GLU A 419 23.47 -3.40 -10.42
N PHE A 420 22.65 -2.61 -9.73
CA PHE A 420 22.79 -2.40 -8.30
C PHE A 420 22.53 -3.70 -7.51
N ALA A 421 21.46 -4.43 -7.84
CA ALA A 421 21.12 -5.67 -7.17
C ALA A 421 22.22 -6.73 -7.33
N GLU A 422 22.80 -6.85 -8.53
CA GLU A 422 23.88 -7.79 -8.82
C GLU A 422 25.19 -7.42 -8.13
N MET A 423 25.50 -6.13 -8.00
CA MET A 423 26.71 -5.66 -7.31
C MET A 423 26.64 -5.86 -5.79
N GLU A 424 25.45 -5.69 -5.19
CA GLU A 424 25.30 -5.58 -3.74
C GLU A 424 24.81 -6.86 -3.06
N PHE A 425 24.01 -7.69 -3.77
CA PHE A 425 23.22 -8.72 -3.09
C PHE A 425 23.70 -10.17 -3.35
N GLY A 426 24.76 -10.38 -4.10
CA GLY A 426 25.26 -11.72 -4.40
C GLY A 426 24.27 -12.54 -5.23
N VAL A 427 23.63 -11.91 -6.19
CA VAL A 427 22.65 -12.48 -7.12
C VAL A 427 23.00 -12.11 -8.55
N GLU A 428 22.45 -12.86 -9.51
CA GLU A 428 22.38 -12.50 -10.93
C GLU A 428 20.91 -12.53 -11.35
N ILE A 429 20.45 -11.53 -12.08
CA ILE A 429 19.08 -11.41 -12.54
C ILE A 429 18.97 -11.88 -13.98
N GLU A 430 18.57 -13.12 -14.19
CA GLU A 430 18.51 -13.71 -15.53
C GLU A 430 17.28 -13.34 -16.34
N ALA A 431 16.16 -13.00 -15.66
CA ALA A 431 14.95 -12.53 -16.32
C ALA A 431 14.20 -11.52 -15.46
N PHE A 432 13.64 -10.51 -16.13
CA PHE A 432 12.69 -9.56 -15.55
C PHE A 432 11.75 -9.11 -16.67
N GLY A 433 10.51 -9.54 -16.62
CA GLY A 433 9.54 -9.26 -17.67
C GLY A 433 8.10 -9.45 -17.23
N ILE A 434 7.18 -9.15 -18.12
CA ILE A 434 5.74 -9.28 -17.88
C ILE A 434 5.35 -10.78 -17.77
N HIS A 435 4.54 -11.08 -16.76
CA HIS A 435 3.83 -12.36 -16.67
C HIS A 435 2.64 -12.31 -17.62
N ARG A 436 2.86 -12.80 -18.84
CA ARG A 436 1.83 -12.85 -19.89
C ARG A 436 0.58 -13.60 -19.43
N ASP A 437 -0.60 -13.15 -19.83
CA ASP A 437 -1.91 -13.71 -19.49
C ASP A 437 -2.26 -13.65 -17.98
N SER A 438 -1.51 -12.89 -17.19
CA SER A 438 -1.79 -12.80 -15.78
C SER A 438 -2.86 -11.77 -15.42
N GLY A 439 -3.04 -10.73 -16.22
CA GLY A 439 -4.13 -9.77 -16.05
C GLY A 439 -5.48 -10.42 -16.40
N GLY A 440 -6.46 -10.32 -15.49
CA GLY A 440 -7.80 -10.85 -15.72
C GLY A 440 -8.43 -10.25 -16.98
N ALA A 441 -8.96 -11.10 -17.85
CA ALA A 441 -9.61 -10.64 -19.07
C ALA A 441 -10.88 -9.84 -18.77
N GLY A 442 -11.13 -8.77 -19.52
CA GLY A 442 -12.27 -7.88 -19.37
C GLY A 442 -12.40 -6.95 -20.57
N ARG A 443 -13.49 -6.17 -20.63
CA ARG A 443 -13.52 -5.00 -21.51
C ARG A 443 -12.30 -4.09 -21.23
N TRP A 444 -12.00 -3.96 -19.94
CA TRP A 444 -10.74 -3.41 -19.45
C TRP A 444 -9.96 -4.56 -18.81
N ARG A 445 -8.77 -4.82 -19.33
CA ARG A 445 -7.89 -5.89 -18.87
C ARG A 445 -7.32 -5.54 -17.49
N GLY A 446 -7.27 -6.51 -16.58
CA GLY A 446 -6.46 -6.39 -15.37
C GLY A 446 -4.98 -6.20 -15.70
N GLY A 447 -4.24 -5.51 -14.85
CA GLY A 447 -2.80 -5.36 -15.00
C GLY A 447 -2.08 -6.70 -14.88
N CYS A 448 -1.04 -6.90 -15.65
CA CYS A 448 -0.18 -8.08 -15.57
C CYS A 448 0.80 -7.98 -14.41
N GLY A 449 1.10 -9.10 -13.75
CA GLY A 449 2.25 -9.27 -12.89
C GLY A 449 3.55 -9.38 -13.67
N ILE A 450 4.60 -9.83 -12.98
CA ILE A 450 5.95 -10.01 -13.56
C ILE A 450 6.48 -11.41 -13.33
N VAL A 451 7.49 -11.78 -14.11
CA VAL A 451 8.39 -12.91 -13.87
C VAL A 451 9.76 -12.35 -13.54
N ARG A 452 10.35 -12.81 -12.43
CA ARG A 452 11.69 -12.46 -11.98
C ARG A 452 12.48 -13.73 -11.73
N ASP A 453 13.58 -13.92 -12.46
CA ASP A 453 14.51 -15.01 -12.27
C ASP A 453 15.76 -14.50 -11.54
N VAL A 454 16.03 -15.10 -10.38
CA VAL A 454 17.15 -14.73 -9.50
C VAL A 454 18.05 -15.93 -9.33
N ARG A 455 19.26 -15.87 -9.85
CA ARG A 455 20.31 -16.88 -9.62
C ARG A 455 21.12 -16.54 -8.39
N VAL A 456 21.32 -17.52 -7.54
CA VAL A 456 22.09 -17.39 -6.30
C VAL A 456 23.59 -17.48 -6.61
N LEU A 457 24.35 -16.45 -6.26
CA LEU A 457 25.81 -16.41 -6.40
C LEU A 457 26.54 -16.65 -5.08
N SER A 458 25.89 -16.43 -3.93
CA SER A 458 26.45 -16.71 -2.61
C SER A 458 26.72 -18.21 -2.43
N ASP A 459 27.77 -18.57 -1.67
CA ASP A 459 28.15 -19.97 -1.45
C ASP A 459 27.07 -20.75 -0.69
N GLU A 460 26.39 -20.10 0.26
CA GLU A 460 25.16 -20.57 0.90
C GLU A 460 24.14 -19.45 0.91
N ALA A 461 22.86 -19.80 0.80
CA ALA A 461 21.78 -18.83 0.89
C ALA A 461 20.55 -19.36 1.64
N ARG A 462 19.84 -18.43 2.28
CA ARG A 462 18.51 -18.64 2.86
C ARG A 462 17.53 -17.72 2.15
N PHE A 463 16.54 -18.31 1.53
CA PHE A 463 15.50 -17.59 0.82
C PHE A 463 14.24 -17.48 1.68
N GLY A 464 13.63 -16.32 1.66
CA GLY A 464 12.30 -16.06 2.23
C GLY A 464 11.44 -15.35 1.21
N ILE A 465 10.14 -15.62 1.25
CA ILE A 465 9.16 -15.08 0.31
C ILE A 465 7.85 -14.78 1.00
N ARG A 466 7.19 -13.71 0.57
CA ARG A 466 5.81 -13.35 0.91
C ARG A 466 5.08 -13.01 -0.35
N LEU A 467 4.23 -13.91 -0.74
CA LEU A 467 3.43 -13.82 -1.93
C LEU A 467 2.04 -14.33 -1.58
N ASP A 468 1.06 -13.45 -1.66
CA ASP A 468 -0.36 -13.77 -1.55
C ASP A 468 -1.00 -13.82 -2.94
N ASN A 469 -2.29 -14.06 -3.03
CA ASN A 469 -2.99 -14.28 -4.31
C ASN A 469 -2.45 -15.49 -5.11
N CYS A 470 -2.03 -16.53 -4.41
CA CYS A 470 -1.59 -17.78 -5.01
C CYS A 470 -2.70 -18.84 -5.04
N ARG A 471 -3.59 -18.81 -4.03
CA ARG A 471 -4.78 -19.64 -3.92
C ARG A 471 -6.06 -18.87 -4.24
N GLN A 472 -6.07 -17.60 -3.92
CA GLN A 472 -7.20 -16.66 -4.02
C GLN A 472 -6.81 -15.50 -4.95
N PRO A 473 -6.96 -15.63 -6.26
CA PRO A 473 -6.57 -14.59 -7.19
C PRO A 473 -7.40 -13.31 -7.02
N ALA A 474 -6.87 -12.19 -7.48
CA ALA A 474 -7.57 -10.91 -7.49
C ALA A 474 -8.85 -11.02 -8.33
N PHE A 475 -10.00 -10.68 -7.75
CA PHE A 475 -11.29 -10.87 -8.42
C PHE A 475 -11.54 -9.88 -9.54
N GLY A 476 -12.23 -10.35 -10.59
CA GLY A 476 -12.79 -9.49 -11.63
C GLY A 476 -14.18 -8.99 -11.27
N VAL A 477 -14.61 -7.89 -11.89
CA VAL A 477 -15.87 -7.19 -11.61
C VAL A 477 -16.70 -7.02 -12.89
N HIS A 478 -18.03 -7.04 -12.77
CA HIS A 478 -18.99 -6.72 -13.83
C HIS A 478 -18.82 -7.58 -15.10
N GLY A 479 -18.47 -8.85 -14.92
CA GLY A 479 -18.22 -9.80 -16.02
C GLY A 479 -16.76 -9.92 -16.42
N GLY A 480 -15.85 -9.15 -15.82
CA GLY A 480 -14.41 -9.34 -15.96
C GLY A 480 -13.92 -10.58 -15.20
N LEU A 481 -12.84 -11.19 -15.67
CA LEU A 481 -12.27 -12.39 -15.08
C LEU A 481 -11.26 -12.06 -13.96
N ALA A 482 -11.02 -13.01 -13.08
CA ALA A 482 -9.96 -12.91 -12.08
C ALA A 482 -8.59 -12.90 -12.74
N GLY A 483 -7.60 -12.27 -12.07
CA GLY A 483 -6.21 -12.35 -12.46
C GLY A 483 -5.63 -13.76 -12.28
N ALA A 484 -4.46 -14.02 -12.86
CA ALA A 484 -3.76 -15.28 -12.64
C ALA A 484 -3.06 -15.27 -11.25
N PRO A 485 -2.97 -16.44 -10.59
CA PRO A 485 -2.27 -16.56 -9.31
C PRO A 485 -0.76 -16.45 -9.45
N GLY A 486 -0.10 -16.08 -8.34
CA GLY A 486 1.36 -16.10 -8.23
C GLY A 486 1.92 -17.49 -7.93
N ARG A 487 3.24 -17.67 -8.14
CA ARG A 487 3.96 -18.93 -7.90
C ARG A 487 5.46 -18.70 -7.71
N VAL A 488 6.11 -19.57 -6.96
CA VAL A 488 7.58 -19.53 -6.81
C VAL A 488 8.15 -20.92 -7.07
N VAL A 489 9.14 -21.00 -7.95
CA VAL A 489 9.76 -22.27 -8.36
C VAL A 489 11.28 -22.16 -8.29
N VAL A 490 11.92 -23.12 -7.65
CA VAL A 490 13.39 -23.29 -7.66
C VAL A 490 13.77 -24.22 -8.79
N ASN A 491 14.74 -23.81 -9.60
CA ASN A 491 15.26 -24.53 -10.76
C ASN A 491 14.15 -24.97 -11.76
N PRO A 492 13.34 -24.02 -12.27
CA PRO A 492 12.17 -24.32 -13.08
C PRO A 492 12.49 -25.11 -14.36
N ASP A 493 13.65 -24.87 -14.94
CA ASP A 493 14.11 -25.49 -16.20
C ASP A 493 15.10 -26.65 -15.96
N GLY A 494 15.34 -27.00 -14.69
CA GLY A 494 16.22 -28.11 -14.29
C GLY A 494 15.54 -29.47 -14.30
N ALA A 495 16.32 -30.52 -14.04
CA ALA A 495 15.81 -31.89 -14.01
C ALA A 495 14.77 -32.14 -12.90
N ASN A 496 14.83 -31.37 -11.81
CA ASN A 496 13.94 -31.50 -10.64
C ASN A 496 13.42 -30.12 -10.22
N PRO A 497 12.47 -29.52 -10.92
CA PRO A 497 11.86 -28.26 -10.51
C PRO A 497 11.10 -28.42 -9.19
N ARG A 498 11.25 -27.45 -8.28
CA ARG A 498 10.66 -27.51 -6.95
C ARG A 498 9.78 -26.29 -6.68
N ASP A 499 8.48 -26.51 -6.61
CA ASP A 499 7.56 -25.49 -6.05
C ASP A 499 7.87 -25.31 -4.57
N ILE A 500 7.91 -24.07 -4.15
CA ILE A 500 8.13 -23.70 -2.75
C ILE A 500 6.93 -22.94 -2.17
N ALA A 501 6.85 -22.95 -0.85
CA ALA A 501 5.81 -22.20 -0.16
C ALA A 501 5.87 -20.71 -0.53
N THR A 502 4.72 -20.12 -0.80
CA THR A 502 4.60 -18.71 -1.19
C THR A 502 4.61 -17.75 0.00
N MET A 503 4.49 -18.31 1.21
CA MET A 503 4.68 -17.62 2.48
C MET A 503 5.65 -18.46 3.32
N GLY A 504 6.90 -18.03 3.45
CA GLY A 504 7.89 -18.80 4.18
C GLY A 504 9.24 -18.13 4.27
N ASP A 505 10.11 -18.67 5.13
CA ASP A 505 11.48 -18.20 5.35
C ASP A 505 12.43 -19.38 5.60
N GLY A 506 13.73 -19.10 5.52
CA GLY A 506 14.78 -20.07 5.82
C GLY A 506 14.93 -21.19 4.79
N ILE A 507 14.31 -21.07 3.62
CA ILE A 507 14.43 -22.04 2.53
C ILE A 507 15.88 -22.09 2.06
N ARG A 508 16.52 -23.24 2.21
CA ARG A 508 17.92 -23.44 1.83
C ARG A 508 18.04 -23.47 0.31
N LEU A 509 18.98 -22.67 -0.18
CA LEU A 509 19.43 -22.64 -1.57
C LEU A 509 20.95 -22.82 -1.62
N GLU A 510 21.43 -23.36 -2.72
CA GLU A 510 22.84 -23.55 -3.01
C GLU A 510 23.29 -22.59 -4.12
N LYS A 511 24.59 -22.35 -4.20
CA LYS A 511 25.16 -21.56 -5.29
C LYS A 511 24.80 -22.14 -6.65
N GLY A 512 24.27 -21.30 -7.51
CA GLY A 512 23.80 -21.69 -8.84
C GLY A 512 22.31 -22.06 -8.91
N ASP A 513 21.60 -22.18 -7.77
CA ASP A 513 20.14 -22.34 -7.80
C ASP A 513 19.49 -21.10 -8.44
N LEU A 514 18.48 -21.33 -9.29
CA LEU A 514 17.64 -20.31 -9.90
C LEU A 514 16.28 -20.27 -9.20
N VAL A 515 15.89 -19.12 -8.71
CA VAL A 515 14.55 -18.90 -8.15
C VAL A 515 13.72 -18.07 -9.14
N ARG A 516 12.68 -18.69 -9.71
CA ARG A 516 11.68 -17.98 -10.51
C ARG A 516 10.52 -17.56 -9.65
N ILE A 517 10.32 -16.24 -9.53
CA ILE A 517 9.20 -15.62 -8.83
C ILE A 517 8.22 -15.11 -9.88
N ILE A 518 7.01 -15.64 -9.86
CA ILE A 518 5.92 -15.28 -10.77
C ILE A 518 4.88 -14.54 -9.93
N THR A 519 4.70 -13.26 -10.20
CA THR A 519 3.77 -12.44 -9.42
C THR A 519 2.35 -12.47 -10.00
N PRO A 520 1.30 -12.30 -9.18
CA PRO A 520 -0.07 -12.40 -9.64
C PRO A 520 -0.52 -11.17 -10.44
N GLY A 521 -1.51 -11.36 -11.29
CA GLY A 521 -2.19 -10.29 -12.02
C GLY A 521 -3.39 -9.73 -11.29
N GLY A 522 -3.84 -8.52 -11.65
CA GLY A 522 -5.06 -7.88 -11.18
C GLY A 522 -6.32 -8.40 -11.88
N GLY A 523 -7.49 -8.19 -11.26
CA GLY A 523 -8.79 -8.57 -11.86
C GLY A 523 -9.18 -7.69 -13.05
N GLY A 524 -9.90 -8.24 -14.02
CA GLY A 524 -10.48 -7.54 -15.17
C GLY A 524 -11.83 -6.88 -14.83
N TRP A 525 -12.26 -5.92 -15.64
CA TRP A 525 -13.54 -5.25 -15.52
C TRP A 525 -14.35 -5.33 -16.81
N GLY A 526 -15.63 -5.66 -16.71
CA GLY A 526 -16.54 -5.77 -17.84
C GLY A 526 -16.31 -7.03 -18.67
N ASN A 527 -17.27 -7.37 -19.53
CA ASN A 527 -17.19 -8.58 -20.35
C ASN A 527 -16.00 -8.53 -21.34
N PRO A 528 -15.11 -9.53 -21.35
CA PRO A 528 -13.98 -9.58 -22.29
C PRO A 528 -14.38 -9.52 -23.77
N ALA A 529 -15.53 -10.09 -24.15
CA ALA A 529 -16.02 -10.03 -25.53
C ALA A 529 -16.40 -8.62 -26.00
N ASP A 530 -16.54 -7.66 -25.07
CA ASP A 530 -16.82 -6.25 -25.37
C ASP A 530 -15.53 -5.40 -25.55
N ARG A 531 -14.33 -5.98 -25.32
CA ARG A 531 -13.05 -5.31 -25.63
C ARG A 531 -12.88 -5.18 -27.15
N PRO A 532 -12.53 -4.01 -27.70
CA PRO A 532 -12.24 -3.87 -29.11
C PRO A 532 -11.22 -4.93 -29.58
N ALA A 533 -11.46 -5.55 -30.71
CA ALA A 533 -10.59 -6.63 -31.20
C ALA A 533 -9.18 -6.13 -31.52
N GLU A 534 -9.05 -4.89 -31.98
CA GLU A 534 -7.75 -4.25 -32.26
C GLU A 534 -6.96 -3.97 -30.97
N ASP A 535 -7.64 -3.66 -29.85
CA ASP A 535 -6.98 -3.50 -28.55
C ASP A 535 -6.44 -4.85 -28.04
N VAL A 536 -7.18 -5.95 -28.28
CA VAL A 536 -6.68 -7.31 -27.97
C VAL A 536 -5.49 -7.69 -28.86
N LEU A 537 -5.51 -7.30 -30.16
CA LEU A 537 -4.36 -7.49 -31.04
C LEU A 537 -3.14 -6.70 -30.55
N ALA A 538 -3.34 -5.45 -30.11
CA ALA A 538 -2.27 -4.64 -29.54
C ALA A 538 -1.68 -5.31 -28.28
N ASP A 539 -2.53 -5.79 -27.36
CA ASP A 539 -2.09 -6.56 -26.17
C ASP A 539 -1.27 -7.80 -26.55
N VAL A 540 -1.63 -8.49 -27.66
CA VAL A 540 -0.88 -9.66 -28.15
C VAL A 540 0.48 -9.26 -28.71
N LEU A 541 0.54 -8.19 -29.49
CA LEU A 541 1.79 -7.68 -30.07
C LEU A 541 2.75 -7.15 -29.02
N ASP A 542 2.22 -6.50 -27.99
CA ASP A 542 2.97 -5.97 -26.85
C ASP A 542 3.35 -7.07 -25.82
N GLY A 543 2.81 -8.29 -25.96
CA GLY A 543 3.18 -9.44 -25.13
C GLY A 543 2.43 -9.56 -23.81
N PHE A 544 1.35 -8.79 -23.59
CA PHE A 544 0.48 -8.91 -22.42
C PHE A 544 -0.46 -10.09 -22.49
N VAL A 545 -0.94 -10.42 -23.70
CA VAL A 545 -1.91 -11.49 -23.97
C VAL A 545 -1.33 -12.47 -24.99
N SER A 546 -1.54 -13.78 -24.80
CA SER A 546 -1.20 -14.78 -25.79
C SER A 546 -2.27 -14.87 -26.90
N LYS A 547 -1.91 -15.45 -28.05
CA LYS A 547 -2.89 -15.73 -29.11
C LYS A 547 -3.99 -16.68 -28.64
N GLU A 548 -3.62 -17.62 -27.78
CA GLU A 548 -4.52 -18.59 -27.17
C GLU A 548 -5.54 -17.89 -26.25
N ALA A 549 -5.09 -16.96 -25.38
CA ALA A 549 -5.96 -16.17 -24.53
C ALA A 549 -6.81 -15.17 -25.33
N ALA A 550 -6.27 -14.55 -26.38
CA ALA A 550 -7.03 -13.71 -27.31
C ALA A 550 -8.24 -14.46 -27.90
N ALA A 551 -8.02 -15.69 -28.35
CA ALA A 551 -9.09 -16.54 -28.86
C ALA A 551 -10.00 -17.09 -27.75
N GLY A 552 -9.43 -17.57 -26.61
CA GLY A 552 -10.17 -18.21 -25.51
C GLY A 552 -11.01 -17.27 -24.69
N ASP A 553 -10.38 -16.20 -24.18
CA ASP A 553 -10.98 -15.30 -23.21
C ASP A 553 -11.70 -14.12 -23.88
N TYR A 554 -11.14 -13.57 -24.96
CA TYR A 554 -11.69 -12.40 -25.65
C TYR A 554 -12.49 -12.72 -26.90
N GLY A 555 -12.42 -13.96 -27.38
CA GLY A 555 -13.08 -14.39 -28.63
C GLY A 555 -12.52 -13.71 -29.87
N VAL A 556 -11.24 -13.32 -29.86
CA VAL A 556 -10.57 -12.66 -30.99
C VAL A 556 -9.72 -13.67 -31.75
N GLU A 557 -10.06 -13.91 -33.00
CA GLU A 557 -9.28 -14.75 -33.91
C GLU A 557 -8.27 -13.89 -34.68
N LEU A 558 -7.03 -14.38 -34.73
CA LEU A 558 -5.92 -13.66 -35.38
C LEU A 558 -5.40 -14.42 -36.60
N ALA A 559 -5.28 -13.72 -37.71
CA ALA A 559 -4.63 -14.21 -38.95
C ALA A 559 -3.26 -13.51 -39.10
N GLY A 560 -2.21 -14.10 -38.49
CA GLY A 560 -0.90 -13.47 -38.37
C GLY A 560 -0.96 -12.29 -37.37
N ASP A 561 -0.63 -11.08 -37.85
CA ASP A 561 -0.64 -9.83 -37.10
C ASP A 561 -1.87 -8.97 -37.45
N ARG A 562 -3.00 -9.57 -37.72
CA ARG A 562 -4.27 -8.91 -38.03
C ARG A 562 -5.44 -9.64 -37.40
N VAL A 563 -6.49 -8.90 -37.11
CA VAL A 563 -7.76 -9.50 -36.64
C VAL A 563 -8.46 -10.15 -37.83
N ASP A 564 -8.87 -11.42 -37.68
CA ASP A 564 -9.87 -12.06 -38.54
C ASP A 564 -11.26 -11.66 -38.05
N LEU A 565 -11.83 -10.63 -38.66
CA LEU A 565 -13.07 -10.02 -38.19
C LEU A 565 -14.26 -10.99 -38.29
N GLU A 566 -14.35 -11.81 -39.38
CA GLU A 566 -15.45 -12.73 -39.57
C GLU A 566 -15.41 -13.86 -38.53
N ALA A 567 -14.26 -14.48 -38.36
CA ALA A 567 -14.04 -15.50 -37.34
C ALA A 567 -14.26 -14.98 -35.93
N THR A 568 -13.77 -13.76 -35.65
CA THR A 568 -13.96 -13.07 -34.35
C THR A 568 -15.45 -12.86 -34.04
N LEU A 569 -16.24 -12.35 -34.99
CA LEU A 569 -17.67 -12.14 -34.81
C LEU A 569 -18.40 -13.44 -34.55
N ALA A 570 -18.10 -14.49 -35.33
CA ALA A 570 -18.68 -15.81 -35.16
C ALA A 570 -18.35 -16.41 -33.78
N ARG A 571 -17.09 -16.31 -33.36
CA ARG A 571 -16.65 -16.81 -32.06
C ARG A 571 -17.30 -16.06 -30.89
N ARG A 572 -17.32 -14.74 -30.91
CA ARG A 572 -17.98 -13.90 -29.89
C ARG A 572 -19.47 -14.14 -29.76
N ALA A 573 -20.14 -14.42 -30.88
CA ALA A 573 -21.57 -14.79 -30.89
C ALA A 573 -21.84 -16.11 -30.16
N ALA A 574 -20.87 -17.04 -30.15
CA ALA A 574 -20.96 -18.33 -29.47
C ALA A 574 -20.48 -18.32 -28.02
N MET A 575 -19.80 -17.25 -27.56
CA MET A 575 -19.29 -17.15 -26.19
C MET A 575 -20.43 -16.94 -25.19
N ALA A 576 -20.34 -17.64 -24.06
CA ALA A 576 -21.19 -17.36 -22.90
C ALA A 576 -20.80 -16.00 -22.28
N ARG A 577 -21.79 -15.14 -22.04
CA ARG A 577 -21.54 -13.88 -21.34
C ARG A 577 -21.55 -14.12 -19.82
N PRO A 578 -20.51 -13.65 -19.08
CA PRO A 578 -20.51 -13.75 -17.64
C PRO A 578 -21.71 -13.01 -17.05
N SER A 579 -22.46 -13.67 -16.16
CA SER A 579 -23.66 -13.11 -15.52
C SER A 579 -23.43 -12.68 -14.06
N LYS A 580 -22.33 -13.13 -13.45
CA LYS A 580 -21.99 -12.82 -12.06
C LYS A 580 -21.33 -11.44 -11.94
N MET A 581 -21.64 -10.73 -10.86
CA MET A 581 -20.98 -9.48 -10.51
C MET A 581 -19.47 -9.65 -10.30
N PHE A 582 -19.07 -10.75 -9.66
CA PHE A 582 -17.68 -11.07 -9.34
C PHE A 582 -17.28 -12.40 -9.96
N HIS A 583 -16.06 -12.44 -10.50
CA HIS A 583 -15.41 -13.66 -10.89
C HIS A 583 -14.16 -13.85 -10.03
N ARG A 584 -14.13 -14.93 -9.24
CA ARG A 584 -13.07 -15.20 -8.26
C ARG A 584 -12.16 -16.37 -8.65
N GLY A 585 -12.21 -16.81 -9.91
CA GLY A 585 -11.51 -18.00 -10.37
C GLY A 585 -12.10 -19.30 -9.79
N ARG A 586 -11.49 -20.43 -10.13
CA ARG A 586 -11.98 -21.77 -9.75
C ARG A 586 -11.94 -22.06 -8.24
N TYR A 587 -11.20 -21.27 -7.47
CA TYR A 587 -11.01 -21.50 -6.04
C TYR A 587 -12.10 -20.88 -5.17
N TYR A 588 -12.85 -19.93 -5.72
CA TYR A 588 -13.91 -19.22 -5.01
C TYR A 588 -15.31 -19.77 -5.26
N ASP A 589 -15.52 -20.51 -6.34
CA ASP A 589 -16.84 -21.07 -6.69
C ASP A 589 -17.36 -22.06 -5.62
N ALA A 590 -16.47 -22.68 -4.85
CA ALA A 590 -16.83 -23.56 -3.74
C ALA A 590 -17.32 -22.82 -2.47
N ASP A 591 -17.02 -21.52 -2.33
CA ASP A 591 -17.37 -20.72 -1.15
C ASP A 591 -18.59 -19.82 -1.38
N GLU A 592 -19.05 -19.63 -2.63
CA GLU A 592 -20.28 -18.87 -2.95
C GLU A 592 -21.55 -19.54 -2.45
N ASP A 593 -21.54 -20.87 -2.22
CA ASP A 593 -22.68 -21.62 -1.65
C ASP A 593 -22.78 -21.53 -0.12
N ARG A 594 -21.85 -20.88 0.58
CA ARG A 594 -22.05 -20.51 1.98
C ARG A 594 -22.96 -19.30 2.01
N PRO A 595 -24.16 -19.37 2.64
CA PRO A 595 -24.95 -18.17 2.88
C PRO A 595 -24.06 -17.16 3.59
N ASP A 596 -23.99 -15.95 3.06
CA ASP A 596 -23.28 -14.85 3.67
C ASP A 596 -23.60 -14.88 5.17
N ALA A 597 -22.60 -14.93 6.04
CA ALA A 597 -22.81 -14.96 7.50
C ALA A 597 -23.65 -13.77 7.96
N PHE A 598 -23.78 -12.73 7.13
CA PHE A 598 -24.63 -11.56 7.29
C PHE A 598 -26.12 -11.83 7.08
N THR A 599 -26.53 -12.70 6.17
CA THR A 599 -27.95 -13.05 6.00
C THR A 599 -28.47 -13.93 7.14
N ALA A 600 -27.60 -14.69 7.80
CA ALA A 600 -27.98 -15.53 8.95
C ALA A 600 -28.24 -14.71 10.22
N SER A 601 -27.60 -13.55 10.43
CA SER A 601 -27.84 -12.71 11.62
C SER A 601 -29.08 -11.83 11.49
N ALA A 602 -29.46 -11.42 10.29
CA ALA A 602 -30.66 -10.61 10.05
C ALA A 602 -31.97 -11.40 10.21
N THR A 603 -31.92 -12.73 10.06
CA THR A 603 -33.10 -13.61 10.25
C THR A 603 -33.23 -14.18 11.68
N ALA A 604 -32.16 -14.19 12.47
CA ALA A 604 -32.18 -14.69 13.85
C ALA A 604 -32.72 -13.66 14.89
N GLY A 605 -32.96 -12.41 14.48
CA GLY A 605 -33.49 -11.34 15.35
C GLY A 605 -35.01 -11.10 15.25
N LYS A 606 -35.74 -11.94 14.52
CA LYS A 606 -37.20 -11.88 14.41
C LYS A 606 -37.78 -13.26 14.75
N GLY A 607 -37.65 -13.65 15.99
CA GLY A 607 -38.30 -14.80 16.58
C GLY A 607 -38.62 -14.53 18.05
#